data_b0386262203fee2a2ca1204998b31422
#
_entry.id   b0386262203fee2a2ca1204998b31422
#
_cell.length_a   1.000
_cell.length_b   1.000
_cell.length_c   1.000
_cell.angle_alpha   90.00
_cell.angle_beta   90.00
_cell.angle_gamma   90.00
#
_symmetry.space_group_name_H-M   'P 1'
#
loop_
_entity.id
_entity.type
_entity.pdbx_description
1 polymer ?
#
loop_
_entity_poly.entity_id
_entity_poly.type
_entity_poly.pdbx_seq_one_letter_code
_entity_poly.pdbx_strand_id
1 'polypeptide(L)'
;CVVPLILGLATYVVPLQIGAPSIAFPRAAAGAFWAWLIGIAIHVVTVFADGGLGVPEPVTQFAQGMDPKATELAILSIAMVVIAILLASITLITTIITQRPQGMTLFELPLFSWSTLVATGIWILTLPIWLGNLMIAWVDFKGDDALRYGNVANIWDQVSWLWSQPMIFAFAIPIL
;
A
#
# COMPACT_ATOMS: atom_id res chain seq x y z
N CYS A 1 11.20 1.45 -2.20
CA CYS A 1 11.67 0.78 -3.43
C CYS A 1 11.38 -0.74 -3.44
N VAL A 2 11.36 -1.42 -2.29
CA VAL A 2 11.21 -2.89 -2.22
C VAL A 2 9.82 -3.36 -2.65
N VAL A 3 8.76 -2.72 -2.17
CA VAL A 3 7.35 -3.13 -2.43
C VAL A 3 7.03 -3.21 -3.93
N PRO A 4 7.27 -2.16 -4.73
CA PRO A 4 6.94 -2.22 -6.15
C PRO A 4 7.79 -3.22 -6.93
N LEU A 5 9.03 -3.47 -6.49
CA LEU A 5 9.87 -4.50 -7.09
C LEU A 5 9.29 -5.91 -6.85
N ILE A 6 8.90 -6.20 -5.60
CA ILE A 6 8.29 -7.50 -5.26
C ILE A 6 6.95 -7.68 -5.97
N LEU A 7 6.09 -6.66 -5.96
CA LEU A 7 4.81 -6.72 -6.68
C LEU A 7 5.00 -6.85 -8.20
N GLY A 8 5.94 -6.09 -8.77
CA GLY A 8 6.28 -6.21 -10.20
C GLY A 8 6.81 -7.59 -10.55
N LEU A 9 7.70 -8.16 -9.73
CA LEU A 9 8.20 -9.52 -9.89
C LEU A 9 7.06 -10.53 -9.75
N ALA A 10 6.20 -10.39 -8.74
CA ALA A 10 5.08 -11.28 -8.50
C ALA A 10 4.07 -11.27 -9.66
N THR A 11 3.77 -10.10 -10.24
CA THR A 11 2.85 -10.00 -11.39
C THR A 11 3.34 -10.75 -12.62
N TYR A 12 4.65 -10.93 -12.75
CA TYR A 12 5.27 -11.69 -13.84
C TYR A 12 5.50 -13.17 -13.49
N VAL A 13 6.07 -13.44 -12.33
CA VAL A 13 6.50 -14.79 -11.94
C VAL A 13 5.32 -15.69 -11.52
N VAL A 14 4.34 -15.14 -10.80
CA VAL A 14 3.20 -15.93 -10.31
C VAL A 14 2.41 -16.59 -11.43
N PRO A 15 1.97 -15.89 -12.49
CA PRO A 15 1.28 -16.54 -13.61
C PRO A 15 2.12 -17.64 -14.28
N LEU A 16 3.43 -17.41 -14.43
CA LEU A 16 4.34 -18.41 -15.01
C LEU A 16 4.45 -19.67 -14.13
N GLN A 17 4.56 -19.51 -12.83
CA GLN A 17 4.68 -20.61 -11.88
C GLN A 17 3.42 -21.48 -11.79
N ILE A 18 2.25 -20.85 -11.89
CA ILE A 18 0.98 -21.58 -11.85
C ILE A 18 0.51 -22.02 -13.26
N GLY A 19 1.25 -21.71 -14.33
CA GLY A 19 0.86 -22.06 -15.70
C GLY A 19 -0.37 -21.28 -16.21
N ALA A 20 -0.68 -20.12 -15.62
CA ALA A 20 -1.76 -19.27 -16.09
C ALA A 20 -1.39 -18.54 -17.38
N PRO A 21 -2.31 -18.38 -18.35
CA PRO A 21 -2.02 -17.69 -19.61
C PRO A 21 -1.80 -16.18 -19.44
N SER A 22 -2.33 -15.58 -18.38
CA SER A 22 -2.20 -14.16 -18.04
C SER A 22 -2.59 -13.93 -16.58
N ILE A 23 -2.34 -12.70 -16.08
CA ILE A 23 -2.84 -12.27 -14.79
C ILE A 23 -4.37 -12.05 -14.85
N ALA A 24 -5.08 -12.36 -13.77
CA ALA A 24 -6.48 -11.98 -13.63
C ALA A 24 -6.61 -10.45 -13.67
N PHE A 25 -7.56 -9.93 -14.44
CA PHE A 25 -7.81 -8.49 -14.56
C PHE A 25 -6.58 -7.65 -15.01
N PRO A 26 -6.03 -7.86 -16.23
CA PRO A 26 -4.84 -7.15 -16.70
C PRO A 26 -5.01 -5.62 -16.72
N ARG A 27 -6.24 -5.13 -16.93
CA ARG A 27 -6.55 -3.69 -16.87
C ARG A 27 -6.43 -3.14 -15.46
N ALA A 28 -6.83 -3.89 -14.45
CA ALA A 28 -6.69 -3.49 -13.06
C ALA A 28 -5.22 -3.49 -12.62
N ALA A 29 -4.43 -4.46 -13.08
CA ALA A 29 -2.99 -4.49 -12.84
C ALA A 29 -2.27 -3.29 -13.47
N ALA A 30 -2.62 -2.92 -14.72
CA ALA A 30 -2.12 -1.70 -15.35
C ALA A 30 -2.56 -0.43 -14.59
N GLY A 31 -3.82 -0.38 -14.12
CA GLY A 31 -4.33 0.70 -13.29
C GLY A 31 -3.56 0.84 -11.98
N ALA A 32 -3.24 -0.27 -11.32
CA ALA A 32 -2.43 -0.29 -10.10
C ALA A 32 -1.02 0.29 -10.35
N PHE A 33 -0.39 -0.07 -11.45
CA PHE A 33 0.92 0.48 -11.82
C PHE A 33 0.88 1.99 -12.03
N TRP A 34 -0.08 2.50 -12.80
CA TRP A 34 -0.22 3.93 -13.05
C TRP A 34 -0.59 4.72 -11.78
N ALA A 35 -1.49 4.20 -10.96
CA ALA A 35 -1.83 4.81 -9.69
C ALA A 35 -0.61 4.88 -8.75
N TRP A 36 0.20 3.83 -8.70
CA TRP A 36 1.44 3.83 -7.94
C TRP A 36 2.44 4.86 -8.48
N LEU A 37 2.67 4.88 -9.80
CA LEU A 37 3.62 5.80 -10.43
C LEU A 37 3.25 7.27 -10.18
N ILE A 38 1.98 7.62 -10.40
CA ILE A 38 1.48 8.98 -10.18
C ILE A 38 1.54 9.34 -8.70
N GLY A 39 1.12 8.42 -7.81
CA GLY A 39 1.17 8.62 -6.36
C GLY A 39 2.59 8.91 -5.87
N ILE A 40 3.58 8.12 -6.29
CA ILE A 40 4.99 8.36 -5.94
C ILE A 40 5.53 9.65 -6.55
N ALA A 41 5.17 9.97 -7.80
CA ALA A 41 5.61 11.23 -8.44
C ALA A 41 5.09 12.45 -7.66
N ILE A 42 3.82 12.44 -7.28
CA ILE A 42 3.24 13.51 -6.44
C ILE A 42 3.95 13.55 -5.08
N HIS A 43 4.19 12.41 -4.45
CA HIS A 43 4.87 12.33 -3.15
C HIS A 43 6.28 12.92 -3.20
N VAL A 44 7.05 12.62 -4.24
CA VAL A 44 8.39 13.20 -4.43
C VAL A 44 8.31 14.71 -4.58
N VAL A 45 7.35 15.22 -5.35
CA VAL A 45 7.15 16.67 -5.50
C VAL A 45 6.81 17.33 -4.16
N THR A 46 5.96 16.71 -3.34
CA THR A 46 5.59 17.26 -2.01
C THR A 46 6.75 17.28 -1.03
N VAL A 47 7.67 16.33 -1.09
CA VAL A 47 8.90 16.33 -0.28
C VAL A 47 9.79 17.53 -0.62
N PHE A 48 9.93 17.87 -1.91
CA PHE A 48 10.69 19.04 -2.33
C PHE A 48 9.98 20.37 -2.08
N ALA A 49 8.65 20.34 -1.89
CA ALA A 49 7.82 21.54 -1.62
C ALA A 49 7.57 21.76 -0.12
N ASP A 50 8.48 21.33 0.75
CA ASP A 50 8.39 21.41 2.23
C ASP A 50 7.12 20.75 2.84
N GLY A 51 6.50 19.84 2.10
CA GLY A 51 5.36 19.05 2.59
C GLY A 51 5.74 17.76 3.34
N GLY A 52 6.97 17.56 3.57
CA GLY A 52 7.79 16.52 4.16
C GLY A 52 7.18 15.43 5.04
N LEU A 53 6.42 14.50 4.51
CA LEU A 53 6.04 13.24 5.20
C LEU A 53 7.16 12.18 5.13
N GLY A 54 8.43 12.59 5.23
CA GLY A 54 9.58 11.68 5.15
C GLY A 54 10.08 11.16 6.49
N VAL A 55 9.58 11.65 7.63
CA VAL A 55 10.09 11.30 8.96
C VAL A 55 8.94 10.90 9.89
N PRO A 56 9.11 9.87 10.71
CA PRO A 56 8.08 9.42 11.66
C PRO A 56 8.01 10.35 12.90
N GLU A 57 7.77 11.63 12.69
CA GLU A 57 7.51 12.58 13.76
C GLU A 57 6.00 12.89 13.87
N PRO A 58 5.47 13.15 15.08
CA PRO A 58 4.06 13.41 15.24
C PRO A 58 3.62 14.61 14.43
N VAL A 59 2.49 14.48 13.76
CA VAL A 59 1.91 15.48 12.82
C VAL A 59 1.81 16.89 13.42
N THR A 60 1.80 17.01 14.73
CA THR A 60 1.86 18.29 15.46
C THR A 60 3.13 19.09 15.20
N GLN A 61 4.25 18.46 14.85
CA GLN A 61 5.48 19.14 14.45
C GLN A 61 5.46 19.51 12.96
N PHE A 62 4.75 18.74 12.14
CA PHE A 62 4.56 19.05 10.72
C PHE A 62 3.77 20.34 10.49
N ALA A 63 2.81 20.67 11.38
CA ALA A 63 1.98 21.86 11.24
C ALA A 63 2.72 23.18 11.53
N GLN A 64 3.88 23.13 12.18
CA GLN A 64 4.60 24.34 12.65
C GLN A 64 5.67 24.88 11.69
N GLY A 65 5.50 24.75 10.41
CA GLY A 65 6.45 25.31 9.43
C GLY A 65 6.32 24.83 8.00
N MET A 66 5.37 23.95 7.73
CA MET A 66 5.15 23.37 6.40
C MET A 66 4.00 24.07 5.67
N ASP A 67 4.07 24.08 4.34
CA ASP A 67 2.96 24.55 3.51
C ASP A 67 1.76 23.60 3.69
N PRO A 68 0.60 24.09 4.18
CA PRO A 68 -0.60 23.26 4.38
C PRO A 68 -1.05 22.53 3.12
N LYS A 69 -0.90 23.16 1.95
CA LYS A 69 -1.26 22.54 0.67
C LYS A 69 -0.33 21.39 0.27
N ALA A 70 0.96 21.52 0.54
CA ALA A 70 1.92 20.48 0.26
C ALA A 70 1.70 19.26 1.17
N THR A 71 1.35 19.47 2.44
CA THR A 71 1.01 18.40 3.39
C THR A 71 -0.29 17.68 2.98
N GLU A 72 -1.32 18.40 2.55
CA GLU A 72 -2.57 17.81 2.05
C GLU A 72 -2.31 16.92 0.83
N LEU A 73 -1.51 17.39 -0.12
CA LEU A 73 -1.11 16.61 -1.30
C LEU A 73 -0.27 15.39 -0.93
N ALA A 74 0.58 15.50 0.09
CA ALA A 74 1.38 14.35 0.57
C ALA A 74 0.50 13.26 1.14
N ILE A 75 -0.47 13.58 1.99
CA ILE A 75 -1.43 12.60 2.54
C ILE A 75 -2.22 11.93 1.40
N LEU A 76 -2.70 12.71 0.44
CA LEU A 76 -3.44 12.18 -0.71
C LEU A 76 -2.57 11.28 -1.59
N SER A 77 -1.29 11.63 -1.79
CA SER A 77 -0.34 10.82 -2.55
C SER A 77 -0.08 9.45 -1.92
N ILE A 78 0.06 9.41 -0.59
CA ILE A 78 0.20 8.15 0.16
C ILE A 78 -1.07 7.31 0.04
N ALA A 79 -2.25 7.91 0.19
CA ALA A 79 -3.53 7.21 0.01
C ALA A 79 -3.63 6.59 -1.39
N MET A 80 -3.17 7.29 -2.43
CA MET A 80 -3.15 6.77 -3.79
C MET A 80 -2.20 5.58 -3.96
N VAL A 81 -1.02 5.61 -3.33
CA VAL A 81 -0.08 4.48 -3.30
C VAL A 81 -0.69 3.27 -2.59
N VAL A 82 -1.37 3.47 -1.47
CA VAL A 82 -2.06 2.40 -0.74
C VAL A 82 -3.14 1.74 -1.59
N ILE A 83 -3.95 2.53 -2.27
CA ILE A 83 -4.98 2.01 -3.20
C ILE A 83 -4.33 1.21 -4.33
N ALA A 84 -3.20 1.67 -4.86
CA ALA A 84 -2.46 0.96 -5.89
C ALA A 84 -1.96 -0.42 -5.42
N ILE A 85 -1.38 -0.50 -4.22
CA ILE A 85 -0.92 -1.77 -3.63
C ILE A 85 -2.11 -2.70 -3.36
N LEU A 86 -3.22 -2.16 -2.87
CA LEU A 86 -4.44 -2.93 -2.60
C LEU A 86 -5.00 -3.52 -3.90
N LEU A 87 -5.08 -2.73 -4.97
CA LEU A 87 -5.53 -3.19 -6.28
C LEU A 87 -4.61 -4.28 -6.86
N ALA A 88 -3.29 -4.10 -6.76
CA ALA A 88 -2.31 -5.12 -7.15
C ALA A 88 -2.48 -6.42 -6.35
N SER A 89 -2.71 -6.31 -5.04
CA SER A 89 -2.93 -7.47 -4.16
C SER A 89 -4.18 -8.25 -4.53
N ILE A 90 -5.27 -7.56 -4.85
CA ILE A 90 -6.53 -8.19 -5.31
C ILE A 90 -6.29 -8.95 -6.63
N THR A 91 -5.58 -8.35 -7.58
CA THR A 91 -5.30 -9.00 -8.86
C THR A 91 -4.43 -10.25 -8.71
N LEU A 92 -3.41 -10.22 -7.83
CA LEU A 92 -2.54 -11.36 -7.56
C LEU A 92 -3.28 -12.49 -6.85
N ILE A 93 -4.03 -12.19 -5.79
CA ILE A 93 -4.82 -13.20 -5.05
C ILE A 93 -5.84 -13.88 -5.98
N THR A 94 -6.54 -13.08 -6.80
CA THR A 94 -7.52 -13.61 -7.76
C THR A 94 -6.82 -14.50 -8.79
N THR A 95 -5.67 -14.12 -9.29
CA THR A 95 -4.88 -14.93 -10.23
C THR A 95 -4.53 -16.29 -9.62
N ILE A 96 -4.00 -16.30 -8.38
CA ILE A 96 -3.60 -17.53 -7.70
C ILE A 96 -4.79 -18.44 -7.40
N ILE A 97 -5.94 -17.87 -7.05
CA ILE A 97 -7.12 -18.68 -6.68
C ILE A 97 -7.87 -19.18 -7.91
N THR A 98 -8.09 -18.34 -8.92
CA THR A 98 -9.01 -18.64 -10.03
C THR A 98 -8.35 -19.23 -11.27
N GLN A 99 -7.07 -18.94 -11.52
CA GLN A 99 -6.39 -19.34 -12.76
C GLN A 99 -5.45 -20.54 -12.59
N ARG A 100 -5.62 -21.32 -11.51
CA ARG A 100 -4.88 -22.57 -11.35
C ARG A 100 -5.35 -23.62 -12.34
N PRO A 101 -4.45 -24.45 -12.90
CA PRO A 101 -4.81 -25.56 -13.74
C PRO A 101 -5.62 -26.60 -12.94
N GLN A 102 -6.50 -27.30 -13.63
CA GLN A 102 -7.29 -28.40 -13.03
C GLN A 102 -6.34 -29.49 -12.54
N GLY A 103 -6.44 -29.81 -11.24
CA GLY A 103 -5.61 -30.82 -10.59
C GLY A 103 -4.54 -30.30 -9.63
N MET A 104 -4.19 -29.00 -9.67
CA MET A 104 -3.26 -28.41 -8.73
C MET A 104 -3.98 -27.94 -7.45
N THR A 105 -3.61 -28.51 -6.32
CA THR A 105 -4.12 -28.06 -5.01
C THR A 105 -3.37 -26.81 -4.53
N LEU A 106 -3.93 -26.07 -3.55
CA LEU A 106 -3.25 -24.89 -2.97
C LEU A 106 -1.92 -25.26 -2.29
N PHE A 107 -1.79 -26.49 -1.78
CA PHE A 107 -0.59 -26.96 -1.10
C PHE A 107 0.55 -27.39 -2.04
N GLU A 108 0.24 -27.56 -3.33
CA GLU A 108 1.22 -27.88 -4.38
C GLU A 108 1.78 -26.65 -5.08
N LEU A 109 1.36 -25.45 -4.66
CA LEU A 109 1.88 -24.19 -5.21
C LEU A 109 3.37 -24.04 -4.93
N PRO A 110 4.15 -23.49 -5.87
CA PRO A 110 5.54 -23.11 -5.62
C PRO A 110 5.64 -22.15 -4.42
N LEU A 111 6.74 -22.24 -3.68
CA LEU A 111 6.95 -21.49 -2.43
C LEU A 111 6.76 -19.98 -2.61
N PHE A 112 7.25 -19.42 -3.72
CA PHE A 112 7.09 -17.99 -4.03
C PHE A 112 5.61 -17.60 -4.23
N SER A 113 4.83 -18.41 -4.97
CA SER A 113 3.40 -18.15 -5.17
C SER A 113 2.62 -18.27 -3.85
N TRP A 114 3.01 -19.21 -2.99
CA TRP A 114 2.43 -19.38 -1.65
C TRP A 114 2.73 -18.17 -0.75
N SER A 115 3.99 -17.75 -0.70
CA SER A 115 4.40 -16.59 0.08
C SER A 115 3.74 -15.29 -0.40
N THR A 116 3.61 -15.12 -1.72
CA THR A 116 2.89 -14.00 -2.33
C THR A 116 1.40 -14.04 -1.96
N LEU A 117 0.78 -15.20 -1.93
CA LEU A 117 -0.63 -15.36 -1.52
C LEU A 117 -0.84 -14.91 -0.08
N VAL A 118 0.02 -15.33 0.84
CA VAL A 118 -0.04 -14.94 2.26
C VAL A 118 0.21 -13.44 2.42
N ALA A 119 1.24 -12.90 1.78
CA ALA A 119 1.58 -11.48 1.85
C ALA A 119 0.45 -10.59 1.32
N THR A 120 -0.12 -10.91 0.16
CA THR A 120 -1.25 -10.17 -0.42
C THR A 120 -2.51 -10.30 0.41
N GLY A 121 -2.73 -11.45 1.07
CA GLY A 121 -3.81 -11.64 2.04
C GLY A 121 -3.67 -10.69 3.25
N ILE A 122 -2.48 -10.57 3.82
CA ILE A 122 -2.20 -9.63 4.91
C ILE A 122 -2.45 -8.19 4.44
N TRP A 123 -2.00 -7.82 3.25
CA TRP A 123 -2.20 -6.47 2.71
C TRP A 123 -3.68 -6.12 2.50
N ILE A 124 -4.48 -7.04 1.99
CA ILE A 124 -5.93 -6.81 1.83
C ILE A 124 -6.63 -6.57 3.17
N LEU A 125 -6.15 -7.17 4.25
CA LEU A 125 -6.72 -6.97 5.58
C LEU A 125 -6.22 -5.67 6.24
N THR A 126 -4.96 -5.32 6.06
CA THR A 126 -4.32 -4.20 6.78
C THR A 126 -4.44 -2.85 6.05
N LEU A 127 -4.32 -2.84 4.72
CA LEU A 127 -4.32 -1.60 3.94
C LEU A 127 -5.63 -0.81 4.00
N PRO A 128 -6.83 -1.41 4.02
CA PRO A 128 -8.07 -0.64 4.18
C PRO A 128 -8.15 0.08 5.52
N ILE A 129 -7.64 -0.52 6.60
CA ILE A 129 -7.60 0.11 7.92
C ILE A 129 -6.65 1.32 7.88
N TRP A 130 -5.50 1.15 7.25
CA TRP A 130 -4.54 2.23 7.09
C TRP A 130 -5.09 3.37 6.23
N LEU A 131 -5.80 3.04 5.14
CA LEU A 131 -6.49 4.03 4.30
C LEU A 131 -7.55 4.80 5.11
N GLY A 132 -8.30 4.12 5.97
CA GLY A 132 -9.27 4.76 6.88
C GLY A 132 -8.59 5.75 7.82
N ASN A 133 -7.48 5.38 8.43
CA ASN A 133 -6.70 6.27 9.29
C ASN A 133 -6.12 7.48 8.54
N LEU A 134 -5.65 7.31 7.29
CA LEU A 134 -5.21 8.42 6.45
C LEU A 134 -6.36 9.38 6.10
N MET A 135 -7.56 8.87 5.87
CA MET A 135 -8.75 9.70 5.62
C MET A 135 -9.14 10.51 6.85
N ILE A 136 -9.07 9.91 8.05
CA ILE A 136 -9.30 10.62 9.31
C ILE A 136 -8.24 11.72 9.51
N ALA A 137 -6.97 11.41 9.30
CA ALA A 137 -5.88 12.38 9.38
C ALA A 137 -6.07 13.55 8.40
N TRP A 138 -6.54 13.27 7.18
CA TRP A 138 -6.82 14.31 6.18
C TRP A 138 -7.99 15.21 6.59
N VAL A 139 -9.06 14.64 7.15
CA VAL A 139 -10.22 15.40 7.65
C VAL A 139 -9.85 16.28 8.83
N ASP A 140 -9.06 15.75 9.78
CA ASP A 140 -8.57 16.52 10.93
C ASP A 140 -7.64 17.66 10.51
N PHE A 141 -6.80 17.42 9.51
CA PHE A 141 -5.89 18.42 8.97
C PHE A 141 -6.63 19.58 8.28
N LYS A 142 -7.76 19.28 7.62
CA LYS A 142 -8.58 20.26 6.89
C LYS A 142 -9.57 21.02 7.78
N GLY A 143 -9.89 20.50 8.96
CA GLY A 143 -10.80 21.12 9.92
C GLY A 143 -10.07 22.13 10.78
N ASP A 144 -10.62 23.36 10.94
CA ASP A 144 -10.11 24.39 11.86
C ASP A 144 -10.16 23.97 13.35
N ASP A 145 -10.94 22.95 13.68
CA ASP A 145 -11.03 22.34 15.00
C ASP A 145 -10.07 21.13 15.08
N ALA A 146 -8.83 21.39 15.41
CA ALA A 146 -7.72 20.43 15.51
C ALA A 146 -7.91 19.26 16.52
N LEU A 147 -9.12 19.03 17.02
CA LEU A 147 -9.39 18.07 18.11
C LEU A 147 -10.67 17.23 17.90
N ARG A 148 -11.21 17.18 16.71
CA ARG A 148 -12.51 16.51 16.47
C ARG A 148 -12.48 14.99 16.67
N TYR A 149 -11.33 14.33 16.44
CA TYR A 149 -11.18 12.88 16.54
C TYR A 149 -10.06 12.42 17.49
N GLY A 150 -9.62 13.29 18.36
CA GLY A 150 -8.51 13.01 19.26
C GLY A 150 -7.20 13.61 18.74
N ASN A 151 -6.18 13.56 19.59
CA ASN A 151 -4.89 14.13 19.24
C ASN A 151 -4.34 13.45 17.99
N VAL A 152 -4.06 14.22 16.94
CA VAL A 152 -3.48 13.75 15.66
C VAL A 152 -2.23 12.89 15.89
N ALA A 153 -1.48 13.13 16.96
CA ALA A 153 -0.36 12.29 17.37
C ALA A 153 -0.76 10.84 17.63
N ASN A 154 -1.91 10.59 18.28
CA ASN A 154 -2.37 9.23 18.57
C ASN A 154 -2.80 8.48 17.29
N ILE A 155 -3.40 9.19 16.33
CA ILE A 155 -3.76 8.61 15.03
C ILE A 155 -2.50 8.28 14.24
N TRP A 156 -1.50 9.16 14.27
CA TRP A 156 -0.23 8.94 13.60
C TRP A 156 0.56 7.77 14.21
N ASP A 157 0.55 7.62 15.52
CA ASP A 157 1.16 6.48 16.20
C ASP A 157 0.49 5.16 15.80
N GLN A 158 -0.83 5.13 15.67
CA GLN A 158 -1.56 3.96 15.16
C GLN A 158 -1.22 3.66 13.69
N VAL A 159 -1.14 4.70 12.85
CA VAL A 159 -0.75 4.57 11.44
C VAL A 159 0.68 4.06 11.33
N SER A 160 1.61 4.60 12.10
CA SER A 160 3.02 4.20 12.08
C SER A 160 3.21 2.78 12.62
N TRP A 161 2.48 2.38 13.66
CA TRP A 161 2.52 1.02 14.18
C TRP A 161 2.02 -0.01 13.15
N LEU A 162 0.92 0.30 12.47
CA LEU A 162 0.36 -0.58 11.46
C LEU A 162 1.29 -0.73 10.25
N TRP A 163 2.04 0.32 9.94
CA TRP A 163 3.06 0.30 8.90
C TRP A 163 4.29 -0.50 9.32
N SER A 164 4.79 -0.28 10.53
CA SER A 164 6.04 -0.88 10.99
C SER A 164 5.92 -2.35 11.36
N GLN A 165 4.83 -2.79 11.97
CA GLN A 165 4.72 -4.16 12.50
C GLN A 165 4.17 -5.16 11.46
N PRO A 166 2.94 -5.05 10.93
CA PRO A 166 2.40 -6.04 10.00
C PRO A 166 3.12 -6.02 8.64
N MET A 167 3.55 -4.84 8.19
CA MET A 167 4.19 -4.70 6.88
C MET A 167 5.57 -5.34 6.82
N ILE A 168 6.34 -5.35 7.91
CA ILE A 168 7.63 -6.06 7.95
C ILE A 168 7.43 -7.53 7.58
N PHE A 169 6.43 -8.19 8.17
CA PHE A 169 6.13 -9.60 7.86
C PHE A 169 5.63 -9.78 6.43
N ALA A 170 4.76 -8.88 5.95
CA ALA A 170 4.24 -8.93 4.58
C ALA A 170 5.32 -8.72 3.52
N PHE A 171 6.42 -8.02 3.84
CA PHE A 171 7.57 -7.88 2.96
C PHE A 171 8.58 -9.01 3.11
N ALA A 172 8.79 -9.50 4.33
CA ALA A 172 9.77 -10.55 4.58
C ALA A 172 9.35 -11.90 4.00
N ILE A 173 8.06 -12.25 4.10
CA ILE A 173 7.54 -13.55 3.67
C ILE A 173 7.83 -13.87 2.19
N PRO A 174 7.61 -12.98 1.20
CA PRO A 174 7.92 -13.28 -0.20
C PRO A 174 9.42 -13.19 -0.54
N ILE A 175 10.27 -12.67 0.36
CA ILE A 175 11.72 -12.58 0.13
C ILE A 175 12.45 -13.83 0.66
N LEU A 176 11.92 -14.47 1.69
CA LEU A 176 12.46 -15.70 2.29
C LEU A 176 12.10 -16.93 1.46
#